data_f941409a59dfdf943911cdf6c60e7d4f
#
_entry.id   f941409a59dfdf943911cdf6c60e7d4f
#
_cell.length_a   1.000
_cell.length_b   1.000
_cell.length_c   1.000
_cell.angle_alpha   90.00
_cell.angle_beta   90.00
_cell.angle_gamma   90.00
#
_symmetry.space_group_name_H-M   'P 1'
#
loop_
_entity.id
_entity.type
_entity.pdbx_description
1 polymer ?
#
loop_
_entity_poly.entity_id
_entity_poly.type
_entity_poly.pdbx_seq_one_letter_code
_entity_poly.pdbx_strand_id
1 'polypeptide(L)'
;VKAGDAIVEGPRDPKELLEIKGVRETQQYLVEEVQKVYRDQGVSIHDKHIELIVRQMTRRVKINDPGESDFLPGEQVDQRMFAETNRTLVAEGRRPAEGRPELMGITKASLATDSWLSAASFQETTRVLTEAAIECRSDKLIGLKENIIIGKLVPAGTGMEEYRRVATHAPDYKPMDFYSSVDEEQDLAEWLATQPGQGE
;
A
#
# COMPACT_ATOMS: atom_id res chain seq x y z
N VAL A 1 39.64 3.85 -7.72
CA VAL A 1 38.43 3.42 -8.45
C VAL A 1 37.98 2.09 -7.85
N LYS A 2 36.76 2.01 -7.40
CA LYS A 2 36.15 0.79 -6.87
C LYS A 2 35.24 0.16 -7.93
N ALA A 3 34.92 -1.13 -7.79
CA ALA A 3 33.96 -1.78 -8.67
C ALA A 3 32.61 -1.01 -8.68
N GLY A 4 32.13 -0.69 -9.89
CA GLY A 4 30.89 0.08 -10.08
C GLY A 4 31.04 1.60 -10.01
N ASP A 5 32.24 2.15 -9.87
CA ASP A 5 32.45 3.58 -10.00
C ASP A 5 32.36 4.00 -11.47
N ALA A 6 31.69 5.12 -11.74
CA ALA A 6 31.59 5.66 -13.08
C ALA A 6 32.96 6.20 -13.54
N ILE A 7 33.44 5.74 -14.69
CA ILE A 7 34.66 6.21 -15.34
C ILE A 7 34.34 7.37 -16.29
N VAL A 8 33.16 7.35 -16.88
CA VAL A 8 32.66 8.35 -17.82
C VAL A 8 31.27 8.81 -17.35
N GLU A 9 30.96 10.08 -17.52
CA GLU A 9 29.62 10.61 -17.25
C GLU A 9 28.60 10.04 -18.25
N GLY A 10 27.47 9.59 -17.74
CA GLY A 10 26.38 9.05 -18.56
C GLY A 10 25.40 8.20 -17.75
N PRO A 11 24.28 7.81 -18.35
CA PRO A 11 23.31 6.93 -17.71
C PRO A 11 23.94 5.54 -17.50
N ARG A 12 23.76 4.98 -16.31
CA ARG A 12 24.21 3.65 -15.94
C ARG A 12 23.07 2.65 -16.10
N ASP A 13 23.38 1.40 -16.45
CA ASP A 13 22.39 0.34 -16.43
C ASP A 13 22.05 -0.02 -14.96
N PRO A 14 20.78 0.16 -14.54
CA PRO A 14 20.38 -0.16 -13.18
C PRO A 14 20.51 -1.66 -12.85
N LYS A 15 20.47 -2.56 -13.83
CA LYS A 15 20.64 -3.99 -13.61
C LYS A 15 22.08 -4.36 -13.29
N GLU A 16 23.02 -3.81 -14.05
CA GLU A 16 24.45 -3.97 -13.77
C GLU A 16 24.83 -3.34 -12.42
N LEU A 17 24.24 -2.18 -12.11
CA LEU A 17 24.44 -1.53 -10.83
C LEU A 17 23.95 -2.40 -9.67
N LEU A 18 22.81 -3.09 -9.85
CA LEU A 18 22.25 -4.01 -8.87
C LEU A 18 23.18 -5.21 -8.58
N GLU A 19 23.80 -5.74 -9.62
CA GLU A 19 24.74 -6.87 -9.50
C GLU A 19 26.05 -6.46 -8.82
N ILE A 20 26.57 -5.25 -9.12
CA ILE A 20 27.89 -4.81 -8.64
C ILE A 20 27.80 -4.14 -7.27
N LYS A 21 26.87 -3.21 -7.08
CA LYS A 21 26.76 -2.39 -5.86
C LYS A 21 25.63 -2.82 -4.92
N GLY A 22 24.73 -3.66 -5.39
CA GLY A 22 23.62 -4.19 -4.60
C GLY A 22 22.37 -3.29 -4.56
N VAL A 23 21.36 -3.74 -3.82
CA VAL A 23 19.99 -3.19 -3.84
C VAL A 23 19.96 -1.72 -3.41
N ARG A 24 20.63 -1.37 -2.31
CA ARG A 24 20.55 -0.03 -1.72
C ARG A 24 21.07 1.07 -2.63
N GLU A 25 22.23 0.86 -3.23
CA GLU A 25 22.85 1.83 -4.14
C GLU A 25 22.02 1.99 -5.43
N THR A 26 21.46 0.88 -5.92
CA THR A 26 20.56 0.90 -7.08
C THR A 26 19.27 1.64 -6.80
N GLN A 27 18.68 1.45 -5.63
CA GLN A 27 17.49 2.19 -5.21
C GLN A 27 17.75 3.69 -5.14
N GLN A 28 18.86 4.08 -4.52
CA GLN A 28 19.25 5.48 -4.42
C GLN A 28 19.47 6.09 -5.81
N TYR A 29 20.20 5.42 -6.67
CA TYR A 29 20.44 5.86 -8.04
C TYR A 29 19.13 6.07 -8.83
N LEU A 30 18.20 5.13 -8.74
CA LEU A 30 16.90 5.25 -9.41
C LEU A 30 16.08 6.44 -8.89
N VAL A 31 16.07 6.68 -7.58
CA VAL A 31 15.39 7.83 -6.99
C VAL A 31 16.01 9.13 -7.47
N GLU A 32 17.33 9.24 -7.46
CA GLU A 32 18.05 10.42 -7.90
C GLU A 32 17.80 10.75 -9.38
N GLU A 33 17.86 9.75 -10.26
CA GLU A 33 17.63 9.93 -11.71
C GLU A 33 16.17 10.35 -12.00
N VAL A 34 15.20 9.73 -11.36
CA VAL A 34 13.80 10.11 -11.54
C VAL A 34 13.55 11.53 -11.00
N GLN A 35 14.07 11.85 -9.82
CA GLN A 35 13.94 13.19 -9.23
C GLN A 35 14.61 14.27 -10.06
N LYS A 36 15.74 13.96 -10.68
CA LYS A 36 16.42 14.89 -11.58
C LYS A 36 15.49 15.31 -12.74
N VAL A 37 14.84 14.34 -13.40
CA VAL A 37 13.90 14.63 -14.48
C VAL A 37 12.74 15.52 -14.03
N TYR A 38 12.16 15.27 -12.84
CA TYR A 38 11.09 16.12 -12.30
C TYR A 38 11.58 17.51 -11.95
N ARG A 39 12.74 17.64 -11.33
CA ARG A 39 13.33 18.95 -10.97
C ARG A 39 13.65 19.77 -12.20
N ASP A 40 14.18 19.15 -13.26
CA ASP A 40 14.47 19.82 -14.53
C ASP A 40 13.20 20.38 -15.20
N GLN A 41 12.04 19.77 -14.92
CA GLN A 41 10.73 20.25 -15.38
C GLN A 41 10.04 21.20 -14.36
N GLY A 42 10.73 21.60 -13.30
CA GLY A 42 10.19 22.50 -12.28
C GLY A 42 9.15 21.87 -11.35
N VAL A 43 9.02 20.54 -11.33
CA VAL A 43 8.09 19.81 -10.48
C VAL A 43 8.79 19.35 -9.21
N SER A 44 8.30 19.78 -8.05
CA SER A 44 8.81 19.35 -6.74
C SER A 44 7.99 18.18 -6.21
N ILE A 45 8.62 17.01 -6.08
CA ILE A 45 8.04 15.79 -5.50
C ILE A 45 8.91 15.35 -4.34
N HIS A 46 8.31 14.94 -3.23
CA HIS A 46 9.06 14.40 -2.11
C HIS A 46 9.57 12.99 -2.43
N ASP A 47 10.83 12.72 -2.14
CA ASP A 47 11.54 11.47 -2.46
C ASP A 47 10.80 10.22 -2.01
N LYS A 48 10.13 10.25 -0.85
CA LYS A 48 9.36 9.11 -0.30
C LYS A 48 8.37 8.47 -1.28
N HIS A 49 7.78 9.25 -2.19
CA HIS A 49 6.80 8.73 -3.16
C HIS A 49 7.49 7.88 -4.22
N ILE A 50 8.68 8.28 -4.66
CA ILE A 50 9.49 7.54 -5.63
C ILE A 50 10.15 6.34 -4.95
N GLU A 51 10.68 6.52 -3.74
CA GLU A 51 11.26 5.44 -2.95
C GLU A 51 10.30 4.28 -2.73
N LEU A 52 9.01 4.56 -2.49
CA LEU A 52 7.96 3.54 -2.38
C LEU A 52 7.83 2.69 -3.65
N ILE A 53 7.87 3.33 -4.82
CA ILE A 53 7.78 2.65 -6.11
C ILE A 53 9.03 1.82 -6.35
N VAL A 54 10.21 2.41 -6.17
CA VAL A 54 11.50 1.72 -6.36
C VAL A 54 11.64 0.54 -5.41
N ARG A 55 11.16 0.65 -4.17
CA ARG A 55 11.11 -0.46 -3.22
C ARG A 55 10.29 -1.64 -3.76
N GLN A 56 9.15 -1.38 -4.39
CA GLN A 56 8.35 -2.45 -5.01
C GLN A 56 9.04 -3.08 -6.22
N MET A 57 9.79 -2.30 -7.00
CA MET A 57 10.55 -2.80 -8.16
C MET A 57 11.69 -3.75 -7.75
N THR A 58 12.24 -3.60 -6.55
CA THR A 58 13.38 -4.39 -6.03
C THR A 58 12.98 -5.42 -4.98
N ARG A 59 11.68 -5.69 -4.83
CA ARG A 59 11.14 -6.55 -3.78
C ARG A 59 11.38 -8.04 -4.01
N ARG A 60 11.61 -8.45 -5.25
CA ARG A 60 11.70 -9.86 -5.64
C ARG A 60 13.16 -10.36 -5.71
N VAL A 61 13.32 -11.62 -5.33
CA VAL A 61 14.56 -12.38 -5.42
C VAL A 61 14.31 -13.55 -6.35
N LYS A 62 15.19 -13.76 -7.32
CA LYS A 62 15.17 -14.93 -8.19
C LYS A 62 16.04 -16.03 -7.57
N ILE A 63 15.46 -17.20 -7.37
CA ILE A 63 16.14 -18.36 -6.79
C ILE A 63 17.10 -18.95 -7.83
N ASN A 64 18.36 -19.09 -7.45
CA ASN A 64 19.38 -19.78 -8.27
C ASN A 64 19.53 -21.24 -7.83
N ASP A 65 19.70 -21.49 -6.53
CA ASP A 65 19.79 -22.80 -5.91
C ASP A 65 18.80 -22.88 -4.75
N PRO A 66 17.82 -23.77 -4.79
CA PRO A 66 16.83 -23.90 -3.72
C PRO A 66 17.41 -24.47 -2.40
N GLY A 67 18.60 -25.07 -2.42
CA GLY A 67 19.13 -25.75 -1.24
C GLY A 67 18.15 -26.82 -0.75
N GLU A 68 17.83 -26.80 0.55
CA GLU A 68 16.83 -27.69 1.17
C GLU A 68 15.48 -26.98 1.44
N SER A 69 15.20 -25.91 0.70
CA SER A 69 13.92 -25.20 0.73
C SER A 69 12.91 -25.79 -0.25
N ASP A 70 11.65 -25.43 -0.07
CA ASP A 70 10.56 -25.79 -0.99
C ASP A 70 10.48 -24.90 -2.23
N PHE A 71 11.45 -24.02 -2.43
CA PHE A 71 11.49 -23.13 -3.61
C PHE A 71 11.88 -23.88 -4.87
N LEU A 72 11.41 -23.38 -6.01
CA LEU A 72 11.81 -23.92 -7.31
C LEU A 72 12.97 -23.11 -7.91
N PRO A 73 13.88 -23.76 -8.63
CA PRO A 73 14.95 -23.06 -9.36
C PRO A 73 14.35 -22.07 -10.38
N GLY A 74 14.81 -20.81 -10.35
CA GLY A 74 14.31 -19.76 -11.22
C GLY A 74 13.02 -19.07 -10.76
N GLU A 75 12.43 -19.50 -9.67
CA GLU A 75 11.25 -18.87 -9.06
C GLU A 75 11.55 -17.47 -8.54
N GLN A 76 10.56 -16.56 -8.65
CA GLN A 76 10.62 -15.19 -8.13
C GLN A 76 9.85 -15.10 -6.81
N VAL A 77 10.59 -15.03 -5.71
CA VAL A 77 10.04 -15.02 -4.35
C VAL A 77 10.17 -13.64 -3.73
N ASP A 78 9.28 -13.29 -2.81
CA ASP A 78 9.39 -12.08 -2.01
C ASP A 78 10.64 -12.14 -1.11
N GLN A 79 11.39 -11.04 -1.06
CA GLN A 79 12.62 -10.94 -0.27
C GLN A 79 12.41 -11.25 1.21
N ARG A 80 11.25 -10.89 1.77
CA ARG A 80 10.94 -11.19 3.18
C ARG A 80 10.72 -12.68 3.40
N MET A 81 9.94 -13.30 2.53
CA MET A 81 9.68 -14.74 2.57
C MET A 81 10.97 -15.54 2.39
N PHE A 82 11.81 -15.14 1.43
CA PHE A 82 13.12 -15.73 1.22
C PHE A 82 14.02 -15.64 2.48
N ALA A 83 14.08 -14.46 3.11
CA ALA A 83 14.88 -14.26 4.32
C ALA A 83 14.34 -15.04 5.52
N GLU A 84 13.02 -15.16 5.65
CA GLU A 84 12.36 -15.90 6.73
C GLU A 84 12.59 -17.40 6.58
N THR A 85 12.37 -17.94 5.38
CA THR A 85 12.63 -19.36 5.08
C THR A 85 14.09 -19.71 5.32
N ASN A 86 15.02 -18.90 4.85
CA ASN A 86 16.45 -19.14 5.08
C ASN A 86 16.82 -19.05 6.56
N ARG A 87 16.21 -18.17 7.33
CA ARG A 87 16.42 -18.09 8.78
C ARG A 87 15.96 -19.38 9.48
N THR A 88 14.83 -19.93 9.08
CA THR A 88 14.30 -21.20 9.62
C THR A 88 15.22 -22.35 9.26
N LEU A 89 15.62 -22.48 7.98
CA LEU A 89 16.53 -23.54 7.53
C LEU A 89 17.87 -23.51 8.27
N VAL A 90 18.46 -22.33 8.43
CA VAL A 90 19.71 -22.18 9.18
C VAL A 90 19.54 -22.57 10.66
N ALA A 91 18.41 -22.21 11.29
CA ALA A 91 18.13 -22.61 12.67
C ALA A 91 17.97 -24.12 12.84
N GLU A 92 17.49 -24.82 11.80
CA GLU A 92 17.36 -26.27 11.74
C GLU A 92 18.66 -26.98 11.31
N GLY A 93 19.71 -26.23 10.98
CA GLY A 93 20.99 -26.78 10.49
C GLY A 93 20.93 -27.28 9.04
N ARG A 94 19.91 -26.88 8.27
CA ARG A 94 19.69 -27.23 6.87
C ARG A 94 20.34 -26.21 5.94
N ARG A 95 20.61 -26.64 4.70
CA ARG A 95 21.22 -25.76 3.69
C ARG A 95 20.24 -24.70 3.22
N PRO A 96 20.56 -23.39 3.37
CA PRO A 96 19.71 -22.31 2.91
C PRO A 96 19.65 -22.23 1.37
N ALA A 97 18.60 -21.60 0.86
CA ALA A 97 18.47 -21.26 -0.55
C ALA A 97 19.38 -20.10 -0.93
N GLU A 98 19.90 -20.13 -2.17
CA GLU A 98 20.66 -19.06 -2.75
C GLU A 98 19.83 -18.32 -3.83
N GLY A 99 19.79 -17.01 -3.79
CA GLY A 99 19.04 -16.18 -4.73
C GLY A 99 19.70 -14.85 -5.01
N ARG A 100 19.35 -14.25 -6.14
CA ARG A 100 19.80 -12.92 -6.54
C ARG A 100 18.63 -11.94 -6.53
N PRO A 101 18.84 -10.71 -6.04
CA PRO A 101 17.82 -9.67 -6.16
C PRO A 101 17.55 -9.38 -7.63
N GLU A 102 16.29 -9.20 -7.99
CA GLU A 102 15.86 -8.87 -9.34
C GLU A 102 15.22 -7.49 -9.39
N LEU A 103 15.64 -6.67 -10.37
CA LEU A 103 15.01 -5.40 -10.66
C LEU A 103 13.90 -5.60 -11.70
N MET A 104 12.66 -5.31 -11.30
CA MET A 104 11.51 -5.39 -12.19
C MET A 104 11.06 -4.01 -12.63
N GLY A 105 10.57 -3.90 -13.88
CA GLY A 105 9.87 -2.70 -14.33
C GLY A 105 8.57 -2.47 -13.53
N ILE A 106 8.08 -1.23 -13.52
CA ILE A 106 6.89 -0.81 -12.75
C ILE A 106 5.67 -1.70 -13.05
N THR A 107 5.40 -1.95 -14.33
CA THR A 107 4.26 -2.77 -14.76
C THR A 107 4.39 -4.22 -14.28
N LYS A 108 5.57 -4.82 -14.46
CA LYS A 108 5.83 -6.20 -14.02
C LYS A 108 5.75 -6.31 -12.50
N ALA A 109 6.29 -5.34 -11.76
CA ALA A 109 6.20 -5.29 -10.30
C ALA A 109 4.75 -5.17 -9.80
N SER A 110 3.90 -4.43 -10.52
CA SER A 110 2.49 -4.27 -10.18
C SER A 110 1.67 -5.54 -10.44
N LEU A 111 2.02 -6.34 -11.45
CA LEU A 111 1.38 -7.62 -11.75
C LEU A 111 1.89 -8.76 -10.88
N ALA A 112 3.14 -8.67 -10.40
CA ALA A 112 3.76 -9.67 -9.53
C ALA A 112 3.39 -9.49 -8.04
N THR A 113 2.20 -8.99 -7.74
CA THR A 113 1.67 -8.86 -6.37
C THR A 113 1.09 -10.18 -5.88
N ASP A 114 1.03 -10.34 -4.55
CA ASP A 114 0.45 -11.55 -3.94
C ASP A 114 -1.08 -11.57 -4.07
N SER A 115 -1.72 -10.39 -4.23
CA SER A 115 -3.15 -10.24 -4.48
C SER A 115 -3.46 -10.33 -5.98
N TRP A 116 -4.07 -11.42 -6.38
CA TRP A 116 -4.53 -11.60 -7.78
C TRP A 116 -5.71 -10.66 -8.13
N LEU A 117 -6.56 -10.29 -7.16
CA LEU A 117 -7.62 -9.30 -7.37
C LEU A 117 -7.03 -7.93 -7.72
N SER A 118 -6.00 -7.49 -7.00
CA SER A 118 -5.31 -6.25 -7.28
C SER A 118 -4.64 -6.27 -8.66
N ALA A 119 -3.97 -7.35 -9.01
CA ALA A 119 -3.34 -7.52 -10.31
C ALA A 119 -4.36 -7.51 -11.46
N ALA A 120 -5.46 -8.26 -11.33
CA ALA A 120 -6.53 -8.33 -12.33
C ALA A 120 -7.20 -6.97 -12.59
N SER A 121 -7.29 -6.12 -11.57
CA SER A 121 -7.85 -4.77 -11.73
C SER A 121 -6.93 -3.78 -12.45
N PHE A 122 -5.67 -4.14 -12.67
CA PHE A 122 -4.68 -3.27 -13.28
C PHE A 122 -4.52 -3.54 -14.78
N GLN A 123 -4.09 -4.73 -15.16
CA GLN A 123 -3.90 -5.16 -16.56
C GLN A 123 -4.07 -6.67 -16.69
N GLU A 124 -4.21 -7.16 -17.93
CA GLU A 124 -4.27 -8.58 -18.26
C GLU A 124 -5.32 -9.36 -17.44
N THR A 125 -6.48 -8.77 -17.23
CA THR A 125 -7.54 -9.28 -16.35
C THR A 125 -7.87 -10.75 -16.61
N THR A 126 -8.08 -11.12 -17.87
CA THR A 126 -8.44 -12.50 -18.23
C THR A 126 -7.32 -13.48 -17.88
N ARG A 127 -6.05 -13.15 -18.18
CA ARG A 127 -4.92 -14.00 -17.89
C ARG A 127 -4.76 -14.21 -16.39
N VAL A 128 -4.78 -13.12 -15.62
CA VAL A 128 -4.61 -13.18 -14.15
C VAL A 128 -5.73 -14.00 -13.49
N LEU A 129 -6.99 -13.80 -13.91
CA LEU A 129 -8.12 -14.56 -13.38
C LEU A 129 -8.04 -16.04 -13.76
N THR A 130 -7.61 -16.35 -14.97
CA THR A 130 -7.46 -17.74 -15.42
C THR A 130 -6.35 -18.45 -14.66
N GLU A 131 -5.18 -17.83 -14.51
CA GLU A 131 -4.08 -18.36 -13.72
C GLU A 131 -4.48 -18.59 -12.26
N ALA A 132 -5.14 -17.60 -11.64
CA ALA A 132 -5.61 -17.71 -10.26
C ALA A 132 -6.64 -18.84 -10.08
N ALA A 133 -7.51 -19.05 -11.06
CA ALA A 133 -8.51 -20.14 -11.04
C ALA A 133 -7.84 -21.51 -11.20
N ILE A 134 -6.90 -21.66 -12.12
CA ILE A 134 -6.17 -22.93 -12.36
C ILE A 134 -5.34 -23.30 -11.14
N GLU A 135 -4.67 -22.34 -10.51
CA GLU A 135 -3.82 -22.57 -9.34
C GLU A 135 -4.61 -22.56 -8.02
N CYS A 136 -5.93 -22.39 -8.06
CA CYS A 136 -6.79 -22.28 -6.87
C CYS A 136 -6.29 -21.27 -5.85
N ARG A 137 -5.80 -20.12 -6.30
CA ARG A 137 -5.24 -19.09 -5.43
C ARG A 137 -6.31 -18.45 -4.56
N SER A 138 -6.00 -18.30 -3.28
CA SER A 138 -6.79 -17.53 -2.33
C SER A 138 -6.18 -16.14 -2.12
N ASP A 139 -7.00 -15.08 -2.15
CA ASP A 139 -6.57 -13.72 -1.86
C ASP A 139 -6.78 -13.41 -0.38
N LYS A 140 -5.74 -12.95 0.30
CA LYS A 140 -5.78 -12.65 1.75
C LYS A 140 -6.47 -11.33 2.08
N LEU A 141 -6.81 -10.51 1.11
CA LEU A 141 -7.49 -9.22 1.27
C LEU A 141 -6.77 -8.25 2.22
N ILE A 142 -5.45 -8.22 2.17
CA ILE A 142 -4.61 -7.39 3.06
C ILE A 142 -4.49 -5.95 2.54
N GLY A 143 -4.52 -5.75 1.23
CA GLY A 143 -4.36 -4.43 0.62
C GLY A 143 -5.66 -3.63 0.55
N LEU A 144 -5.56 -2.42 0.00
CA LEU A 144 -6.71 -1.53 -0.12
C LEU A 144 -7.60 -1.90 -1.29
N LYS A 145 -7.01 -2.19 -2.45
CA LYS A 145 -7.70 -2.36 -3.73
C LYS A 145 -8.64 -3.56 -3.73
N GLU A 146 -8.18 -4.70 -3.26
CA GLU A 146 -8.97 -5.94 -3.17
C GLU A 146 -10.18 -5.78 -2.24
N ASN A 147 -10.05 -5.06 -1.14
CA ASN A 147 -11.16 -4.79 -0.23
C ASN A 147 -12.18 -3.84 -0.86
N ILE A 148 -11.72 -2.83 -1.60
CA ILE A 148 -12.61 -1.92 -2.34
C ILE A 148 -13.40 -2.67 -3.41
N ILE A 149 -12.76 -3.56 -4.17
CA ILE A 149 -13.40 -4.34 -5.22
C ILE A 149 -14.55 -5.19 -4.65
N ILE A 150 -14.35 -5.80 -3.48
CA ILE A 150 -15.36 -6.66 -2.85
C ILE A 150 -16.39 -5.83 -2.04
N GLY A 151 -16.16 -4.53 -1.83
CA GLY A 151 -17.05 -3.67 -1.05
C GLY A 151 -16.86 -3.82 0.46
N LYS A 152 -15.72 -4.34 0.93
CA LYS A 152 -15.36 -4.39 2.34
C LYS A 152 -14.67 -3.11 2.80
N LEU A 153 -14.70 -2.84 4.10
CA LEU A 153 -13.90 -1.78 4.69
C LEU A 153 -12.41 -2.06 4.46
N VAL A 154 -11.68 -1.03 4.03
CA VAL A 154 -10.23 -1.13 3.86
C VAL A 154 -9.55 -1.35 5.22
N PRO A 155 -8.51 -2.20 5.32
CA PRO A 155 -7.81 -2.48 6.57
C PRO A 155 -6.85 -1.34 6.95
N ALA A 156 -7.37 -0.11 6.97
CA ALA A 156 -6.65 1.11 7.31
C ALA A 156 -7.62 2.14 7.93
N GLY A 157 -7.12 2.99 8.81
CA GLY A 157 -7.94 3.98 9.50
C GLY A 157 -9.05 3.31 10.31
N THR A 158 -10.28 3.78 10.17
CA THR A 158 -11.46 3.24 10.88
C THR A 158 -11.83 1.81 10.49
N GLY A 159 -11.29 1.27 9.41
CA GLY A 159 -11.47 -0.11 8.98
C GLY A 159 -10.54 -1.12 9.67
N MET A 160 -9.56 -0.65 10.44
CA MET A 160 -8.68 -1.53 11.21
C MET A 160 -9.45 -2.27 12.30
N GLU A 161 -9.06 -3.51 12.56
CA GLU A 161 -9.72 -4.37 13.54
C GLU A 161 -9.69 -3.78 14.95
N GLU A 162 -8.63 -3.07 15.31
CA GLU A 162 -8.48 -2.39 16.59
C GLU A 162 -9.58 -1.35 16.83
N TYR A 163 -9.93 -0.56 15.80
CA TYR A 163 -11.01 0.43 15.89
C TYR A 163 -12.40 -0.22 15.98
N ARG A 164 -12.58 -1.42 15.45
CA ARG A 164 -13.85 -2.15 15.56
C ARG A 164 -14.12 -2.68 16.97
N ARG A 165 -13.06 -2.81 17.77
CA ARG A 165 -13.17 -3.27 19.18
C ARG A 165 -13.47 -2.12 20.15
N VAL A 166 -13.34 -0.87 19.69
CA VAL A 166 -13.62 0.29 20.53
C VAL A 166 -15.13 0.47 20.63
N ALA A 167 -15.67 0.29 21.84
CA ALA A 167 -17.06 0.61 22.11
C ALA A 167 -17.25 2.14 22.05
N THR A 168 -18.14 2.59 21.20
CA THR A 168 -18.51 4.00 21.11
C THR A 168 -19.78 4.23 21.89
N HIS A 169 -19.75 5.16 22.84
CA HIS A 169 -20.95 5.66 23.51
C HIS A 169 -21.31 6.99 22.85
N ALA A 170 -22.53 7.10 22.36
CA ALA A 170 -23.04 8.39 21.95
C ALA A 170 -23.12 9.28 23.21
N PRO A 171 -22.65 10.55 23.15
CA PRO A 171 -22.93 11.48 24.24
C PRO A 171 -24.44 11.55 24.43
N ASP A 172 -24.88 11.64 25.70
CA ASP A 172 -26.30 11.80 26.00
C ASP A 172 -26.83 12.98 25.18
N TYR A 173 -27.78 12.68 24.31
CA TYR A 173 -28.46 13.70 23.53
C TYR A 173 -29.19 14.64 24.47
N LYS A 174 -28.61 15.80 24.71
CA LYS A 174 -29.35 16.93 25.27
C LYS A 174 -29.98 17.65 24.08
N PRO A 175 -31.33 17.65 23.98
CA PRO A 175 -31.96 18.48 22.97
C PRO A 175 -31.44 19.92 23.16
N MET A 176 -31.03 20.56 22.10
CA MET A 176 -30.78 22.00 22.21
C MET A 176 -32.07 22.68 22.58
N ASP A 177 -32.11 23.32 23.76
CA ASP A 177 -33.20 24.18 24.21
C ASP A 177 -33.41 25.44 23.34
N PHE A 178 -33.01 25.36 22.08
CA PHE A 178 -33.00 26.53 21.19
C PHE A 178 -34.35 26.84 20.55
N TYR A 179 -35.33 25.99 20.64
CA TYR A 179 -36.70 26.22 20.21
C TYR A 179 -37.65 25.37 21.06
N SER A 180 -37.82 25.72 22.30
CA SER A 180 -39.03 25.28 22.99
C SER A 180 -40.15 26.24 22.53
N SER A 181 -41.06 25.71 21.77
CA SER A 181 -42.31 26.39 21.38
C SER A 181 -43.16 26.84 22.61
N VAL A 182 -42.69 26.52 23.79
CA VAL A 182 -43.32 26.91 25.06
C VAL A 182 -43.10 28.38 25.39
N ASP A 183 -41.90 28.92 25.04
CA ASP A 183 -41.62 30.32 25.26
C ASP A 183 -42.38 31.22 24.27
N GLU A 184 -42.52 30.79 23.00
CA GLU A 184 -43.31 31.51 22.01
C GLU A 184 -44.82 31.50 22.30
N GLU A 185 -45.36 30.42 22.86
CA GLU A 185 -46.78 30.39 23.30
C GLU A 185 -47.02 31.26 24.53
N GLN A 186 -46.08 31.34 25.46
CA GLN A 186 -46.18 32.24 26.60
C GLN A 186 -46.01 33.71 26.22
N ASP A 187 -45.06 34.04 25.35
CA ASP A 187 -44.87 35.37 24.82
C ASP A 187 -46.08 35.81 23.98
N LEU A 188 -46.65 34.92 23.19
CA LEU A 188 -47.85 35.19 22.40
C LEU A 188 -49.08 35.41 23.29
N ALA A 189 -49.22 34.65 24.37
CA ALA A 189 -50.32 34.80 25.34
C ALA A 189 -50.19 36.11 26.13
N GLU A 190 -48.96 36.48 26.52
CA GLU A 190 -48.68 37.74 27.23
C GLU A 190 -48.87 38.95 26.31
N TRP A 191 -48.46 38.82 25.02
CA TRP A 191 -48.69 39.86 24.02
C TRP A 191 -50.21 40.06 23.73
N LEU A 192 -50.98 38.96 23.62
CA LEU A 192 -52.42 39.03 23.43
C LEU A 192 -53.17 39.60 24.68
N ALA A 193 -52.63 39.35 25.89
CA ALA A 193 -53.21 39.90 27.12
C ALA A 193 -52.91 41.40 27.30
N THR A 194 -51.91 41.94 26.61
CA THR A 194 -51.46 43.34 26.73
C THR A 194 -52.10 44.25 25.66
N GLN A 195 -52.85 43.71 24.70
CA GLN A 195 -53.59 44.53 23.73
C GLN A 195 -54.86 45.12 24.39
N PRO A 196 -54.97 46.47 24.52
CA PRO A 196 -56.19 47.09 24.99
C PRO A 196 -57.31 46.82 23.99
N GLY A 197 -58.36 46.21 24.47
CA GLY A 197 -59.48 45.81 23.65
C GLY A 197 -60.00 46.94 22.77
N GLN A 198 -60.09 46.70 21.48
CA GLN A 198 -60.99 47.37 20.60
C GLN A 198 -62.34 46.70 20.72
N GLY A 199 -63.11 47.20 21.68
CA GLY A 199 -64.56 46.98 21.68
C GLY A 199 -65.19 48.22 21.06
N GLU A 200 -65.87 47.97 19.95
CA GLU A 200 -67.19 48.41 19.47
C GLU A 200 -67.30 48.22 18.00
#